data_04fc8a15fc3de06318209056b00890f1
#
_entry.id   04fc8a15fc3de06318209056b00890f1
#
_cell.length_a   1.000
_cell.length_b   1.000
_cell.length_c   1.000
_cell.angle_alpha   90.00
_cell.angle_beta   90.00
_cell.angle_gamma   90.00
#
_symmetry.space_group_name_H-M   'P 1'
#
loop_
_entity.id
_entity.type
_entity.pdbx_description
1 polymer ?
#
loop_
_entity_poly.entity_id
_entity_poly.type
_entity_poly.pdbx_seq_one_letter_code
_entity_poly.pdbx_strand_id
1 'polypeptide(L)'
;MTTYTAFAPSIQTAPPFSFQPTLDGATYTVSAAWNFAAQRWYLTITDQFGNVVVSRPMLGSPPKVPLSSLSWSNGLATAIAPSYLGYRLGAVVAFSISGAAPAALNGTFQCSVIGPELFVYPMAGDPGPVTAAGSFSADCNLASGYFTTSTLVWRPSTGNLEVGP
;
A
#
# COMPACT_ATOMS: atom_id res chain seq x y z
N MET A 1 -8.16 -10.55 -1.77
CA MET A 1 -8.87 -9.59 -2.68
C MET A 1 -8.86 -8.22 -2.00
N THR A 2 -8.45 -7.17 -2.70
CA THR A 2 -8.44 -5.82 -2.12
C THR A 2 -9.84 -5.21 -2.12
N THR A 3 -10.29 -4.68 -0.98
CA THR A 3 -11.56 -3.97 -0.83
C THR A 3 -11.31 -2.46 -0.83
N TYR A 4 -12.18 -1.71 -1.48
CA TYR A 4 -12.07 -0.25 -1.62
C TYR A 4 -13.23 0.43 -0.91
N THR A 5 -12.93 1.38 -0.05
CA THR A 5 -13.94 2.21 0.63
C THR A 5 -13.66 3.68 0.32
N ALA A 6 -14.65 4.38 -0.24
CA ALA A 6 -14.50 5.77 -0.60
C ALA A 6 -14.27 6.63 0.65
N PHE A 7 -13.21 7.43 0.63
CA PHE A 7 -12.87 8.40 1.66
C PHE A 7 -12.18 9.61 1.04
N ALA A 8 -12.99 10.60 0.67
CA ALA A 8 -12.54 11.88 0.15
C ALA A 8 -13.00 13.00 1.11
N PRO A 9 -12.31 13.17 2.25
CA PRO A 9 -12.78 14.04 3.30
C PRO A 9 -12.68 15.53 2.94
N SER A 10 -13.74 16.29 3.27
CA SER A 10 -13.70 17.74 3.35
C SER A 10 -13.53 18.15 4.80
N ILE A 11 -12.53 18.97 5.11
CA ILE A 11 -12.24 19.43 6.47
C ILE A 11 -13.37 20.30 7.08
N GLN A 12 -14.30 20.78 6.28
CA GLN A 12 -15.31 21.76 6.74
C GLN A 12 -16.61 21.14 7.26
N THR A 13 -16.94 19.91 6.91
CA THR A 13 -18.29 19.37 7.18
C THR A 13 -18.35 17.86 7.43
N ALA A 14 -17.25 17.14 7.41
CA ALA A 14 -17.32 15.68 7.47
C ALA A 14 -17.59 15.20 8.91
N PRO A 15 -18.72 14.50 9.15
CA PRO A 15 -18.85 13.70 10.36
C PRO A 15 -17.73 12.68 10.43
N PRO A 16 -17.41 12.13 11.62
CA PRO A 16 -16.44 11.04 11.73
C PRO A 16 -16.84 9.92 10.77
N PHE A 17 -15.92 9.61 9.85
CA PHE A 17 -16.12 8.50 8.91
C PHE A 17 -15.80 7.19 9.62
N SER A 18 -16.60 6.16 9.41
CA SER A 18 -16.30 4.81 9.89
C SER A 18 -16.77 3.73 8.93
N PHE A 19 -16.04 2.61 8.92
CA PHE A 19 -16.40 1.41 8.18
C PHE A 19 -15.83 0.17 8.91
N GLN A 20 -16.27 -1.02 8.50
CA GLN A 20 -15.90 -2.27 9.16
C GLN A 20 -15.20 -3.21 8.17
N PRO A 21 -13.87 -3.16 8.08
CA PRO A 21 -13.11 -4.13 7.30
C PRO A 21 -12.86 -5.42 8.08
N THR A 22 -12.55 -6.49 7.33
CA THR A 22 -11.93 -7.69 7.87
C THR A 22 -10.42 -7.56 7.78
N LEU A 23 -9.72 -7.63 8.92
CA LEU A 23 -8.26 -7.59 9.01
C LEU A 23 -7.79 -8.87 9.71
N ASP A 24 -6.86 -9.60 9.11
CA ASP A 24 -6.36 -10.91 9.61
C ASP A 24 -7.49 -11.88 10.03
N GLY A 25 -8.58 -11.87 9.25
CA GLY A 25 -9.72 -12.76 9.47
C GLY A 25 -10.74 -12.31 10.54
N ALA A 26 -10.52 -11.18 11.22
CA ALA A 26 -11.45 -10.61 12.19
C ALA A 26 -12.03 -9.27 11.74
N THR A 27 -13.24 -8.95 12.18
CA THR A 27 -13.88 -7.66 11.86
C THR A 27 -13.44 -6.58 12.86
N TYR A 28 -13.03 -5.46 12.34
CA TYR A 28 -12.63 -4.26 13.10
C TYR A 28 -13.47 -3.07 12.67
N THR A 29 -13.57 -2.07 13.55
CA THR A 29 -14.13 -0.76 13.18
C THR A 29 -12.97 0.20 12.92
N VAL A 30 -12.90 0.73 11.72
CA VAL A 30 -11.94 1.78 11.32
C VAL A 30 -12.69 3.09 11.28
N SER A 31 -12.22 4.08 12.02
CA SER A 31 -12.76 5.43 12.03
C SER A 31 -11.69 6.45 11.65
N ALA A 32 -12.10 7.49 10.95
CA ALA A 32 -11.24 8.63 10.64
C ALA A 32 -11.88 9.92 11.14
N ALA A 33 -11.12 10.71 11.89
CA ALA A 33 -11.55 11.98 12.44
C ALA A 33 -10.51 13.07 12.22
N TRP A 34 -10.96 14.31 11.99
CA TRP A 34 -10.07 15.46 11.88
C TRP A 34 -9.61 15.91 13.27
N ASN A 35 -8.31 16.00 13.47
CA ASN A 35 -7.72 16.57 14.68
C ASN A 35 -7.39 18.04 14.44
N PHE A 36 -8.14 18.94 15.06
CA PHE A 36 -7.98 20.38 14.89
C PHE A 36 -6.65 20.90 15.43
N ALA A 37 -6.15 20.33 16.52
CA ALA A 37 -4.88 20.74 17.09
C ALA A 37 -3.69 20.34 16.23
N ALA A 38 -3.74 19.13 15.65
CA ALA A 38 -2.70 18.60 14.78
C ALA A 38 -2.88 18.97 13.29
N GLN A 39 -4.01 19.60 12.92
CA GLN A 39 -4.37 19.97 11.54
C GLN A 39 -4.21 18.81 10.54
N ARG A 40 -4.71 17.61 10.93
CA ARG A 40 -4.64 16.41 10.10
C ARG A 40 -5.68 15.38 10.48
N TRP A 41 -5.94 14.46 9.59
CA TRP A 41 -6.77 13.30 9.84
C TRP A 41 -6.03 12.27 10.70
N TYR A 42 -6.74 11.69 11.66
CA TYR A 42 -6.34 10.55 12.46
C TYR A 42 -7.22 9.36 12.15
N LEU A 43 -6.59 8.20 12.02
CA LEU A 43 -7.27 6.93 11.87
C LEU A 43 -7.17 6.17 13.19
N THR A 44 -8.29 5.60 13.61
CA THR A 44 -8.37 4.74 14.79
C THR A 44 -9.00 3.42 14.38
N ILE A 45 -8.38 2.31 14.76
CA ILE A 45 -8.90 0.96 14.57
C ILE A 45 -9.27 0.41 15.94
N THR A 46 -10.50 -0.07 16.08
CA THR A 46 -11.00 -0.70 17.30
C THR A 46 -11.44 -2.13 17.01
N ASP A 47 -11.25 -3.00 18.00
CA ASP A 47 -11.73 -4.39 17.94
C ASP A 47 -13.26 -4.45 18.16
N GLN A 48 -13.81 -5.66 18.11
CA GLN A 48 -15.24 -5.93 18.34
C GLN A 48 -15.72 -5.59 19.77
N PHE A 49 -14.81 -5.43 20.71
CA PHE A 49 -15.10 -5.07 22.10
C PHE A 49 -14.98 -3.55 22.35
N GLY A 50 -14.60 -2.78 21.33
CA GLY A 50 -14.40 -1.34 21.44
C GLY A 50 -13.01 -0.93 21.93
N ASN A 51 -12.06 -1.88 22.10
CA ASN A 51 -10.70 -1.54 22.49
C ASN A 51 -9.94 -0.94 21.30
N VAL A 52 -9.20 0.13 21.53
CA VAL A 52 -8.35 0.74 20.52
C VAL A 52 -7.13 -0.15 20.28
N VAL A 53 -7.01 -0.67 19.05
CA VAL A 53 -5.86 -1.45 18.59
C VAL A 53 -4.75 -0.52 18.12
N VAL A 54 -5.11 0.50 17.31
CA VAL A 54 -4.17 1.50 16.80
C VAL A 54 -4.87 2.84 16.64
N SER A 55 -4.15 3.91 16.95
CA SER A 55 -4.56 5.28 16.62
C SER A 55 -3.34 6.05 16.14
N ARG A 56 -3.39 6.59 14.91
CA ARG A 56 -2.26 7.28 14.28
C ARG A 56 -2.69 8.32 13.26
N PRO A 57 -1.81 9.27 12.93
CA PRO A 57 -2.06 10.18 11.81
C PRO A 57 -2.25 9.41 10.51
N MET A 58 -3.21 9.84 9.69
CA MET A 58 -3.36 9.31 8.34
C MET A 58 -2.27 9.90 7.44
N LEU A 59 -1.44 9.01 6.89
CA LEU A 59 -0.47 9.33 5.86
C LEU A 59 -0.99 8.83 4.52
N GLY A 60 -1.03 9.71 3.53
CA GLY A 60 -1.44 9.34 2.18
C GLY A 60 -0.33 8.56 1.46
N SER A 61 -0.72 7.49 0.81
CA SER A 61 0.16 6.76 -0.10
C SER A 61 0.21 7.44 -1.47
N PRO A 62 1.35 7.40 -2.17
CA PRO A 62 1.47 7.94 -3.51
C PRO A 62 0.57 7.17 -4.50
N PRO A 63 0.25 7.75 -5.66
CA PRO A 63 -0.46 7.04 -6.72
C PRO A 63 0.35 5.84 -7.19
N LYS A 64 -0.36 4.80 -7.66
CA LYS A 64 0.28 3.66 -8.33
C LYS A 64 0.82 4.12 -9.69
N VAL A 65 2.07 3.77 -9.98
CA VAL A 65 2.74 4.11 -11.24
C VAL A 65 2.87 2.86 -12.10
N PRO A 66 2.38 2.84 -13.33
CA PRO A 66 2.57 1.70 -14.25
C PRO A 66 4.06 1.45 -14.47
N LEU A 67 4.47 0.18 -14.45
CA LEU A 67 5.83 -0.20 -14.82
C LEU A 67 6.01 -0.19 -16.33
N SER A 68 7.15 0.31 -16.80
CA SER A 68 7.54 0.22 -18.21
C SER A 68 7.87 -1.21 -18.62
N SER A 69 8.51 -1.96 -17.71
CA SER A 69 8.76 -3.38 -17.89
C SER A 69 8.97 -4.08 -16.56
N LEU A 70 8.74 -5.38 -16.57
CA LEU A 70 9.02 -6.29 -15.47
C LEU A 70 9.56 -7.58 -16.06
N SER A 71 10.64 -8.10 -15.49
CA SER A 71 11.26 -9.36 -15.91
C SER A 71 11.74 -10.13 -14.68
N TRP A 72 11.92 -11.44 -14.85
CA TRP A 72 12.49 -12.29 -13.82
C TRP A 72 13.68 -13.07 -14.37
N SER A 73 14.75 -13.20 -13.59
CA SER A 73 15.92 -14.00 -13.93
C SER A 73 16.68 -14.35 -12.64
N ASN A 74 17.07 -15.61 -12.51
CA ASN A 74 17.97 -16.10 -11.47
C ASN A 74 17.58 -15.68 -10.02
N GLY A 75 16.29 -15.79 -9.70
CA GLY A 75 15.80 -15.48 -8.35
C GLY A 75 15.54 -13.99 -8.08
N LEU A 76 15.67 -13.15 -9.09
CA LEU A 76 15.41 -11.71 -8.99
C LEU A 76 14.36 -11.26 -10.02
N ALA A 77 13.39 -10.49 -9.56
CA ALA A 77 12.54 -9.70 -10.43
C ALA A 77 13.16 -8.32 -10.62
N THR A 78 13.23 -7.88 -11.87
CA THR A 78 13.76 -6.57 -12.27
C THR A 78 12.65 -5.72 -12.85
N ALA A 79 12.43 -4.55 -12.29
CA ALA A 79 11.37 -3.63 -12.67
C ALA A 79 11.94 -2.29 -13.14
N ILE A 80 11.39 -1.78 -14.24
CA ILE A 80 11.74 -0.47 -14.80
C ILE A 80 10.52 0.44 -14.67
N ALA A 81 10.70 1.57 -14.01
CA ALA A 81 9.70 2.64 -13.90
C ALA A 81 9.74 3.55 -15.15
N PRO A 82 8.65 4.25 -15.48
CA PRO A 82 8.62 5.18 -16.63
C PRO A 82 9.40 6.46 -16.39
N SER A 83 9.81 6.74 -15.15
CA SER A 83 10.51 7.97 -14.76
C SER A 83 11.32 7.76 -13.49
N TYR A 84 12.12 8.75 -13.13
CA TYR A 84 12.95 8.76 -11.93
C TYR A 84 12.19 8.40 -10.66
N LEU A 85 12.70 7.41 -9.92
CA LEU A 85 12.07 6.85 -8.72
C LEU A 85 12.09 7.79 -7.50
N GLY A 86 12.95 8.81 -7.49
CA GLY A 86 13.10 9.71 -6.35
C GLY A 86 13.98 9.17 -5.21
N TYR A 87 14.58 8.01 -5.38
CA TYR A 87 15.43 7.37 -4.38
C TYR A 87 16.88 7.33 -4.83
N ARG A 88 17.80 7.38 -3.86
CA ARG A 88 19.23 7.24 -4.16
C ARG A 88 19.58 5.78 -4.52
N LEU A 89 20.62 5.64 -5.31
CA LEU A 89 21.19 4.33 -5.64
C LEU A 89 21.58 3.55 -4.36
N GLY A 90 21.22 2.28 -4.29
CA GLY A 90 21.43 1.41 -3.14
C GLY A 90 20.38 1.54 -2.03
N ALA A 91 19.38 2.41 -2.17
CA ALA A 91 18.28 2.47 -1.21
C ALA A 91 17.46 1.16 -1.25
N VAL A 92 17.02 0.71 -0.07
CA VAL A 92 16.04 -0.37 0.05
C VAL A 92 14.69 0.25 0.41
N VAL A 93 13.69 -0.02 -0.41
CA VAL A 93 12.35 0.57 -0.29
C VAL A 93 11.31 -0.53 -0.41
N ALA A 94 10.29 -0.49 0.45
CA ALA A 94 9.15 -1.38 0.30
C ALA A 94 8.24 -0.87 -0.83
N PHE A 95 8.18 -1.61 -1.94
CA PHE A 95 7.23 -1.34 -3.02
C PHE A 95 6.15 -2.40 -3.08
N SER A 96 4.91 -1.95 -3.23
CA SER A 96 3.76 -2.80 -3.53
C SER A 96 3.58 -2.90 -5.04
N ILE A 97 3.68 -4.12 -5.58
CA ILE A 97 3.45 -4.43 -6.99
C ILE A 97 2.03 -4.98 -7.15
N SER A 98 1.31 -4.50 -8.13
CA SER A 98 -0.07 -4.94 -8.40
C SER A 98 -0.38 -4.96 -9.90
N GLY A 99 -1.25 -5.89 -10.31
CA GLY A 99 -1.65 -6.01 -11.72
C GLY A 99 -0.60 -6.63 -12.62
N ALA A 100 0.49 -7.16 -12.07
CA ALA A 100 1.46 -7.94 -12.83
C ALA A 100 0.92 -9.34 -13.11
N ALA A 101 1.33 -9.93 -14.22
CA ALA A 101 1.05 -11.32 -14.57
C ALA A 101 2.35 -12.02 -14.99
N PRO A 102 2.65 -13.20 -14.41
CA PRO A 102 1.87 -14.01 -13.47
C PRO A 102 1.63 -13.38 -12.08
N ALA A 103 0.57 -13.85 -11.40
CA ALA A 103 0.13 -13.30 -10.12
C ALA A 103 1.19 -13.36 -9.00
N ALA A 104 2.13 -14.31 -9.09
CA ALA A 104 3.25 -14.44 -8.15
C ALA A 104 4.14 -13.19 -8.09
N LEU A 105 4.13 -12.34 -9.12
CA LEU A 105 4.88 -11.08 -9.18
C LEU A 105 4.25 -9.96 -8.34
N ASN A 106 3.01 -10.15 -7.87
CA ASN A 106 2.30 -9.15 -7.09
C ASN A 106 2.55 -9.36 -5.58
N GLY A 107 2.61 -8.25 -4.85
CA GLY A 107 2.85 -8.25 -3.40
C GLY A 107 3.65 -7.03 -2.96
N THR A 108 3.99 -6.99 -1.69
CA THR A 108 4.88 -5.97 -1.14
C THR A 108 6.26 -6.58 -0.91
N PHE A 109 7.26 -6.02 -1.55
CA PHE A 109 8.64 -6.51 -1.55
C PHE A 109 9.61 -5.45 -1.06
N GLN A 110 10.68 -5.89 -0.39
CA GLN A 110 11.83 -5.03 -0.12
C GLN A 110 12.66 -4.95 -1.41
N CYS A 111 12.59 -3.81 -2.06
CA CYS A 111 13.20 -3.58 -3.36
C CYS A 111 14.50 -2.79 -3.21
N SER A 112 15.56 -3.22 -3.89
CA SER A 112 16.81 -2.48 -3.98
C SER A 112 16.81 -1.59 -5.22
N VAL A 113 17.03 -0.29 -5.04
CA VAL A 113 17.17 0.68 -6.14
C VAL A 113 18.58 0.56 -6.73
N ILE A 114 18.69 0.10 -7.97
CA ILE A 114 19.96 -0.14 -8.68
C ILE A 114 20.19 0.81 -9.85
N GLY A 115 19.25 1.70 -10.09
CA GLY A 115 19.33 2.75 -11.13
C GLY A 115 18.29 3.84 -10.91
N PRO A 116 18.33 4.93 -11.68
CA PRO A 116 17.38 6.04 -11.54
C PRO A 116 15.91 5.63 -11.70
N GLU A 117 15.66 4.68 -12.59
CA GLU A 117 14.33 4.14 -12.93
C GLU A 117 14.24 2.63 -12.67
N LEU A 118 15.26 2.05 -12.04
CA LEU A 118 15.46 0.61 -11.97
C LEU A 118 15.51 0.12 -10.54
N PHE A 119 14.71 -0.88 -10.21
CA PHE A 119 14.75 -1.58 -8.94
C PHE A 119 14.60 -3.10 -9.11
N VAL A 120 15.13 -3.84 -8.16
CA VAL A 120 15.04 -5.29 -8.12
C VAL A 120 14.49 -5.78 -6.79
N TYR A 121 13.83 -6.93 -6.80
CA TYR A 121 13.39 -7.60 -5.59
C TYR A 121 13.56 -9.12 -5.68
N PRO A 122 13.83 -9.79 -4.55
CA PRO A 122 14.04 -11.23 -4.53
C PRO A 122 12.74 -11.98 -4.78
N MET A 123 12.80 -13.01 -5.61
CA MET A 123 11.71 -13.93 -5.91
C MET A 123 12.27 -15.32 -6.13
N ALA A 124 12.13 -16.20 -5.14
CA ALA A 124 12.80 -17.51 -5.12
C ALA A 124 12.32 -18.49 -6.21
N GLY A 125 11.05 -18.40 -6.64
CA GLY A 125 10.47 -19.27 -7.67
C GLY A 125 10.38 -18.57 -9.01
N ASP A 126 10.57 -19.34 -10.10
CA ASP A 126 10.28 -18.85 -11.46
C ASP A 126 8.78 -18.61 -11.58
N PRO A 127 8.33 -17.36 -11.81
CA PRO A 127 6.92 -17.05 -11.98
C PRO A 127 6.37 -17.47 -13.36
N GLY A 128 7.25 -17.88 -14.28
CA GLY A 128 6.94 -18.06 -15.69
C GLY A 128 7.03 -16.77 -16.51
N PRO A 129 6.64 -16.82 -17.79
CA PRO A 129 6.74 -15.66 -18.68
C PRO A 129 5.90 -14.47 -18.18
N VAL A 130 6.54 -13.31 -18.08
CA VAL A 130 5.85 -12.07 -17.70
C VAL A 130 5.01 -11.57 -18.87
N THR A 131 3.69 -11.53 -18.71
CA THR A 131 2.73 -11.09 -19.73
C THR A 131 2.15 -9.71 -19.45
N ALA A 132 2.24 -9.22 -18.19
CA ALA A 132 1.88 -7.87 -17.81
C ALA A 132 2.83 -7.36 -16.72
N ALA A 133 3.36 -6.16 -16.89
CA ALA A 133 4.31 -5.56 -15.93
C ALA A 133 3.63 -5.05 -14.66
N GLY A 134 2.34 -4.66 -14.73
CA GLY A 134 1.60 -4.11 -13.60
C GLY A 134 2.01 -2.68 -13.23
N SER A 135 1.77 -2.34 -11.98
CA SER A 135 2.08 -1.02 -11.40
C SER A 135 2.74 -1.19 -10.04
N PHE A 136 3.48 -0.19 -9.61
CA PHE A 136 4.11 -0.15 -8.28
C PHE A 136 3.75 1.11 -7.51
N SER A 137 3.88 1.05 -6.18
CA SER A 137 3.77 2.22 -5.28
C SER A 137 4.52 1.96 -3.98
N ALA A 138 5.01 3.03 -3.35
CA ALA A 138 5.57 2.99 -1.99
C ALA A 138 4.43 3.21 -1.00
N ASP A 139 3.68 2.17 -0.70
CA ASP A 139 2.47 2.27 0.12
C ASP A 139 2.79 2.51 1.60
N CYS A 140 2.09 3.49 2.19
CA CYS A 140 2.07 3.71 3.63
C CYS A 140 0.98 2.83 4.26
N ASN A 141 1.37 1.67 4.80
CA ASN A 141 0.42 0.82 5.52
C ASN A 141 0.08 1.41 6.89
N LEU A 142 -1.14 1.94 7.02
CA LEU A 142 -1.67 2.55 8.25
C LEU A 142 -1.90 1.51 9.37
N ALA A 143 -1.91 0.22 9.04
CA ALA A 143 -2.08 -0.90 9.97
C ALA A 143 -0.75 -1.61 10.30
N SER A 144 0.37 -1.10 9.80
CA SER A 144 1.70 -1.72 9.97
C SER A 144 2.07 -1.94 11.44
N GLY A 145 2.57 -3.13 11.74
CA GLY A 145 2.99 -3.54 13.08
C GLY A 145 1.87 -4.08 13.97
N TYR A 146 0.61 -4.07 13.51
CA TYR A 146 -0.55 -4.55 14.27
C TYR A 146 -1.22 -5.77 13.63
N PHE A 147 -1.11 -5.89 12.31
CA PHE A 147 -1.67 -7.00 11.54
C PHE A 147 -0.56 -7.71 10.77
N THR A 148 -0.71 -9.02 10.61
CA THR A 148 0.33 -9.89 10.03
C THR A 148 0.25 -9.91 8.51
N THR A 149 -0.95 -10.04 7.97
CA THR A 149 -1.18 -10.16 6.53
C THR A 149 -1.95 -8.98 5.95
N SER A 150 -2.85 -8.39 6.74
CA SER A 150 -3.71 -7.32 6.26
C SER A 150 -3.00 -5.97 6.20
N THR A 151 -3.29 -5.24 5.14
CA THR A 151 -2.82 -3.88 4.90
C THR A 151 -3.98 -2.91 4.84
N LEU A 152 -3.78 -1.70 5.34
CA LEU A 152 -4.73 -0.60 5.23
C LEU A 152 -4.00 0.63 4.68
N VAL A 153 -4.38 1.07 3.50
CA VAL A 153 -3.71 2.15 2.76
C VAL A 153 -4.72 3.24 2.42
N TRP A 154 -4.39 4.49 2.73
CA TRP A 154 -5.15 5.63 2.21
C TRP A 154 -4.48 6.20 0.97
N ARG A 155 -5.24 6.29 -0.12
CA ARG A 155 -4.76 6.82 -1.40
C ARG A 155 -5.54 8.07 -1.81
N PRO A 156 -5.03 9.26 -1.47
CA PRO A 156 -5.71 10.53 -1.76
C PRO A 156 -6.00 10.73 -3.25
N SER A 157 -5.13 10.24 -4.15
CA SER A 157 -5.28 10.38 -5.59
C SER A 157 -6.54 9.70 -6.16
N THR A 158 -7.06 8.68 -5.49
CA THR A 158 -8.31 7.99 -5.86
C THR A 158 -9.44 8.25 -4.88
N GLY A 159 -9.15 8.90 -3.74
CA GLY A 159 -10.12 9.13 -2.67
C GLY A 159 -10.58 7.85 -1.99
N ASN A 160 -9.71 6.84 -1.87
CA ASN A 160 -10.05 5.54 -1.30
C ASN A 160 -9.17 5.14 -0.11
N LEU A 161 -9.80 4.43 0.83
CA LEU A 161 -9.14 3.52 1.75
C LEU A 161 -9.14 2.12 1.10
N GLU A 162 -7.97 1.54 0.96
CA GLU A 162 -7.73 0.24 0.35
C GLU A 162 -7.37 -0.76 1.46
N VAL A 163 -8.14 -1.84 1.59
CA VAL A 163 -7.87 -2.94 2.51
C VAL A 163 -7.42 -4.13 1.67
N GLY A 164 -6.21 -4.57 1.87
CA GLY A 164 -5.61 -5.73 1.20
C GLY A 164 -5.31 -6.87 2.17
N PRO A 165 -5.22 -8.11 1.65
CA PRO A 165 -4.69 -9.25 2.39
C PRO A 165 -3.19 -9.06 2.60
#